data_039b12f07d941b8a07d7a24ee28c0897
#
_entry.id   039b12f07d941b8a07d7a24ee28c0897
#
_cell.length_a   1.000
_cell.length_b   1.000
_cell.length_c   1.000
_cell.angle_alpha   90.00
_cell.angle_beta   90.00
_cell.angle_gamma   90.00
#
_symmetry.space_group_name_H-M   'P 1'
#
loop_
_entity.id
_entity.type
_entity.pdbx_description
1 polymer ?
#
loop_
_entity_poly.entity_id
_entity_poly.type
_entity_poly.pdbx_seq_one_letter_code
_entity_poly.pdbx_strand_id
1 'polypeptide(L)'
;LALAHDLGHPPFGHSGEDALERVMAPWGGFDHNGHALRIVTRLESRYPGFDGLNLSWETLEGLAKHNGPIFEPGWALAEVDAAWPLDLASHAGLEAQIAAIADDIAYDNHDLDDGIRAGLFSIEEITAEVPFVADCWAAVTKSWPGVSARRRLVPELVREQIGRMVSDLLATTRSRLAEIDARSVADVRAAGRTIATLSPALSSEVRALKDFLRERMYRAPAVARLRDPSEAVVEGLFAALHDDPARLPGDWAAHCPADEPARARHVGDFVAGMTDRYALKLYEQLVGPSPLPRI
;
A
#
# COMPACT_ATOMS: atom_id res chain seq x y z
N LEU A 1 3.23 -12.66 1.17
CA LEU A 1 3.65 -11.27 0.95
C LEU A 1 2.55 -10.47 0.27
N ALA A 2 2.14 -10.83 -0.94
CA ALA A 2 1.12 -10.10 -1.71
C ALA A 2 -0.23 -9.90 -0.98
N LEU A 3 -0.58 -10.74 -0.01
CA LEU A 3 -1.81 -10.62 0.79
C LEU A 3 -1.63 -9.80 2.07
N ALA A 4 -0.40 -9.48 2.45
CA ALA A 4 -0.12 -8.96 3.79
C ALA A 4 0.63 -7.61 3.77
N HIS A 5 1.18 -7.19 2.63
CA HIS A 5 2.01 -5.96 2.57
C HIS A 5 1.21 -4.70 2.96
N ASP A 6 -0.08 -4.66 2.65
CA ASP A 6 -0.97 -3.53 2.93
C ASP A 6 -1.82 -3.66 4.20
N LEU A 7 -1.65 -4.74 4.99
CA LEU A 7 -2.43 -4.95 6.22
C LEU A 7 -2.30 -3.80 7.23
N GLY A 8 -1.22 -3.05 7.14
CA GLY A 8 -0.93 -1.95 8.06
C GLY A 8 -1.61 -0.63 7.73
N HIS A 9 -2.29 -0.52 6.59
CA HIS A 9 -2.98 0.73 6.24
C HIS A 9 -4.10 1.07 7.23
N PRO A 10 -4.13 2.31 7.70
CA PRO A 10 -5.22 2.81 8.54
C PRO A 10 -6.48 3.07 7.71
N PRO A 11 -7.63 3.38 8.35
CA PRO A 11 -8.81 3.81 7.63
C PRO A 11 -8.51 4.98 6.70
N PHE A 12 -9.15 4.98 5.54
CA PHE A 12 -8.96 5.93 4.44
C PHE A 12 -7.59 5.86 3.75
N GLY A 13 -6.85 4.74 3.89
CA GLY A 13 -5.60 4.47 3.20
C GLY A 13 -4.54 5.55 3.46
N HIS A 14 -3.89 6.05 2.40
CA HIS A 14 -2.82 7.04 2.54
C HIS A 14 -3.24 8.36 3.21
N SER A 15 -4.49 8.80 3.06
CA SER A 15 -4.96 9.99 3.79
C SER A 15 -4.96 9.77 5.30
N GLY A 16 -5.40 8.59 5.74
CA GLY A 16 -5.35 8.22 7.14
C GLY A 16 -3.93 8.01 7.66
N GLU A 17 -3.04 7.48 6.83
CA GLU A 17 -1.61 7.33 7.15
C GLU A 17 -0.95 8.69 7.35
N ASP A 18 -1.14 9.65 6.43
CA ASP A 18 -0.63 11.01 6.55
C ASP A 18 -1.14 11.70 7.84
N ALA A 19 -2.38 11.45 8.21
CA ALA A 19 -2.98 11.95 9.44
C ALA A 19 -2.32 11.33 10.69
N LEU A 20 -2.19 9.99 10.75
CA LEU A 20 -1.53 9.30 11.87
C LEU A 20 -0.06 9.67 11.98
N GLU A 21 0.68 9.73 10.86
CA GLU A 21 2.07 10.17 10.86
C GLU A 21 2.21 11.54 11.52
N ARG A 22 1.34 12.49 11.16
CA ARG A 22 1.34 13.86 11.68
C ARG A 22 1.04 13.92 13.17
N VAL A 23 -0.03 13.24 13.63
CA VAL A 23 -0.42 13.29 15.04
C VAL A 23 0.49 12.48 15.94
N MET A 24 1.12 11.43 15.42
CA MET A 24 2.07 10.59 16.15
C MET A 24 3.52 11.05 16.05
N ALA A 25 3.82 12.12 15.29
CA ALA A 25 5.18 12.65 15.12
C ALA A 25 5.97 12.83 16.44
N PRO A 26 5.37 13.33 17.56
CA PRO A 26 6.09 13.44 18.84
C PRO A 26 6.56 12.11 19.43
N TRP A 27 5.99 10.99 18.98
CA TRP A 27 6.26 9.64 19.50
C TRP A 27 6.90 8.71 18.45
N GLY A 28 7.40 9.28 17.36
CA GLY A 28 8.15 8.59 16.31
C GLY A 28 7.39 8.36 15.02
N GLY A 29 6.20 8.96 14.88
CA GLY A 29 5.41 8.90 13.64
C GLY A 29 4.67 7.57 13.45
N PHE A 30 4.13 7.39 12.25
CA PHE A 30 3.43 6.19 11.82
C PHE A 30 3.77 5.88 10.36
N ASP A 31 3.95 4.61 10.04
CA ASP A 31 4.00 4.10 8.68
C ASP A 31 3.29 2.75 8.59
N HIS A 32 2.59 2.49 7.48
CA HIS A 32 1.81 1.28 7.30
C HIS A 32 2.68 0.01 7.22
N ASN A 33 3.91 0.08 6.73
CA ASN A 33 4.81 -1.07 6.64
C ASN A 33 5.25 -1.52 8.04
N GLY A 34 5.66 -0.58 8.89
CA GLY A 34 5.97 -0.86 10.29
C GLY A 34 4.75 -1.38 11.05
N HIS A 35 3.57 -0.81 10.80
CA HIS A 35 2.34 -1.27 11.41
C HIS A 35 1.92 -2.68 10.92
N ALA A 36 2.08 -3.00 9.62
CA ALA A 36 1.86 -4.35 9.09
C ALA A 36 2.70 -5.40 9.84
N LEU A 37 3.98 -5.08 10.08
CA LEU A 37 4.86 -5.95 10.86
C LEU A 37 4.40 -6.09 12.31
N ARG A 38 3.95 -5.00 12.95
CA ARG A 38 3.36 -5.07 14.31
C ARG A 38 2.13 -5.96 14.35
N ILE A 39 1.23 -5.84 13.35
CA ILE A 39 0.05 -6.71 13.23
C ILE A 39 0.49 -8.18 13.21
N VAL A 40 1.37 -8.56 12.29
CA VAL A 40 1.72 -9.97 12.09
C VAL A 40 2.66 -10.55 13.15
N THR A 41 3.35 -9.71 13.94
CA THR A 41 4.27 -10.17 14.99
C THR A 41 3.74 -10.03 16.40
N ARG A 42 2.75 -9.14 16.66
CA ARG A 42 2.31 -8.80 18.02
C ARG A 42 0.80 -8.63 18.20
N LEU A 43 0.12 -7.92 17.28
CA LEU A 43 -1.27 -7.51 17.52
C LEU A 43 -2.27 -8.62 17.22
N GLU A 44 -1.96 -9.53 16.28
CA GLU A 44 -2.79 -10.69 16.02
C GLU A 44 -2.66 -11.71 17.15
N SER A 45 -3.79 -12.03 17.76
CA SER A 45 -3.87 -13.00 18.87
C SER A 45 -4.62 -14.25 18.42
N ARG A 46 -3.95 -15.09 17.62
CA ARG A 46 -4.53 -16.33 17.05
C ARG A 46 -4.15 -17.58 17.79
N TYR A 47 -3.08 -17.55 18.54
CA TYR A 47 -2.49 -18.71 19.19
C TYR A 47 -2.36 -18.48 20.71
N PRO A 48 -2.72 -19.46 21.56
CA PRO A 48 -2.70 -19.26 23.00
C PRO A 48 -1.29 -19.21 23.59
N GLY A 49 -0.26 -19.57 22.85
CA GLY A 49 1.11 -19.68 23.34
C GLY A 49 2.04 -18.53 22.93
N PHE A 50 1.63 -17.67 22.00
CA PHE A 50 2.44 -16.56 21.51
C PHE A 50 1.58 -15.53 20.78
N ASP A 51 2.07 -14.30 20.71
CA ASP A 51 1.48 -13.21 19.94
C ASP A 51 1.89 -13.31 18.46
N GLY A 52 1.08 -12.70 17.58
CA GLY A 52 1.33 -12.67 16.14
C GLY A 52 0.99 -13.97 15.42
N LEU A 53 1.44 -14.08 14.16
CA LEU A 53 1.09 -15.16 13.23
C LEU A 53 2.19 -16.23 13.07
N ASN A 54 3.32 -16.10 13.75
CA ASN A 54 4.47 -17.02 13.65
C ASN A 54 4.96 -17.19 12.20
N LEU A 55 5.14 -16.08 11.50
CA LEU A 55 5.63 -16.08 10.11
C LEU A 55 7.12 -16.41 10.05
N SER A 56 7.58 -16.94 8.91
CA SER A 56 9.00 -17.19 8.68
C SER A 56 9.79 -15.90 8.57
N TRP A 57 11.10 -15.98 8.80
CA TRP A 57 12.01 -14.86 8.69
C TRP A 57 11.95 -14.22 7.29
N GLU A 58 11.89 -15.03 6.22
CA GLU A 58 11.81 -14.54 4.84
C GLU A 58 10.51 -13.79 4.57
N THR A 59 9.41 -14.18 5.22
CA THR A 59 8.13 -13.45 5.10
C THR A 59 8.21 -12.10 5.82
N LEU A 60 8.77 -12.06 7.03
CA LEU A 60 8.96 -10.81 7.76
C LEU A 60 9.94 -9.87 7.04
N GLU A 61 11.06 -10.40 6.56
CA GLU A 61 12.03 -9.68 5.72
C GLU A 61 11.34 -9.09 4.49
N GLY A 62 10.56 -9.90 3.80
CA GLY A 62 9.85 -9.47 2.61
C GLY A 62 8.83 -8.38 2.88
N LEU A 63 8.06 -8.48 3.97
CA LEU A 63 7.13 -7.42 4.39
C LEU A 63 7.85 -6.13 4.75
N ALA A 64 9.02 -6.22 5.41
CA ALA A 64 9.80 -5.05 5.76
C ALA A 64 10.38 -4.34 4.52
N LYS A 65 10.91 -5.11 3.57
CA LYS A 65 11.79 -4.60 2.49
C LYS A 65 11.19 -4.71 1.09
N HIS A 66 9.89 -4.94 0.91
CA HIS A 66 9.33 -5.03 -0.45
C HIS A 66 9.54 -3.75 -1.26
N ASN A 67 9.58 -2.59 -0.61
CA ASN A 67 9.87 -1.30 -1.24
C ASN A 67 11.38 -0.99 -1.35
N GLY A 68 12.26 -1.92 -0.97
CA GLY A 68 13.71 -1.78 -1.06
C GLY A 68 14.44 -1.75 0.28
N PRO A 69 15.78 -1.52 0.28
CA PRO A 69 16.58 -1.40 1.49
C PRO A 69 16.16 -0.22 2.37
N ILE A 70 16.22 -0.40 3.70
CA ILE A 70 15.85 0.60 4.69
C ILE A 70 17.07 0.92 5.56
N PHE A 71 17.47 2.19 5.56
CA PHE A 71 18.66 2.65 6.31
C PHE A 71 18.27 3.38 7.60
N GLU A 72 17.10 3.97 7.65
CA GLU A 72 16.56 4.71 8.80
C GLU A 72 15.15 4.17 9.13
N PRO A 73 15.07 3.03 9.85
CA PRO A 73 13.78 2.43 10.17
C PRO A 73 13.00 3.30 11.17
N GLY A 74 11.70 3.48 10.93
CA GLY A 74 10.78 4.02 11.92
C GLY A 74 10.72 3.14 13.18
N TRP A 75 10.18 3.68 14.27
CA TRP A 75 10.19 3.00 15.57
C TRP A 75 9.57 1.59 15.54
N ALA A 76 8.48 1.42 14.78
CA ALA A 76 7.75 0.14 14.71
C ALA A 76 8.60 -0.95 14.05
N LEU A 77 9.24 -0.61 12.93
CA LEU A 77 10.13 -1.52 12.22
C LEU A 77 11.43 -1.77 13.03
N ALA A 78 12.00 -0.75 13.65
CA ALA A 78 13.18 -0.89 14.51
C ALA A 78 12.92 -1.85 15.69
N GLU A 79 11.72 -1.81 16.27
CA GLU A 79 11.30 -2.72 17.35
C GLU A 79 11.21 -4.17 16.86
N VAL A 80 10.69 -4.41 15.67
CA VAL A 80 10.64 -5.74 15.06
C VAL A 80 12.04 -6.23 14.69
N ASP A 81 12.86 -5.39 14.06
CA ASP A 81 14.24 -5.74 13.67
C ASP A 81 15.12 -6.07 14.89
N ALA A 82 14.92 -5.39 16.02
CA ALA A 82 15.62 -5.71 17.28
C ALA A 82 15.27 -7.11 17.81
N ALA A 83 14.05 -7.60 17.57
CA ALA A 83 13.61 -8.94 17.99
C ALA A 83 13.98 -10.01 16.96
N TRP A 84 13.89 -9.69 15.69
CA TRP A 84 14.20 -10.55 14.54
C TRP A 84 15.04 -9.77 13.52
N PRO A 85 16.38 -9.78 13.61
CA PRO A 85 17.22 -9.02 12.68
C PRO A 85 16.93 -9.36 11.22
N LEU A 86 16.35 -8.39 10.48
CA LEU A 86 15.83 -8.56 9.12
C LEU A 86 16.80 -8.12 8.03
N ASP A 87 18.02 -7.73 8.40
CA ASP A 87 19.03 -7.24 7.45
C ASP A 87 18.52 -6.08 6.57
N LEU A 88 17.94 -5.08 7.22
CA LEU A 88 17.16 -4.00 6.57
C LEU A 88 17.92 -3.24 5.49
N ALA A 89 19.25 -3.12 5.60
CA ALA A 89 20.09 -2.38 4.65
C ALA A 89 20.35 -3.14 3.33
N SER A 90 20.02 -4.44 3.25
CA SER A 90 20.15 -5.24 2.04
C SER A 90 18.88 -5.24 1.20
N HIS A 91 18.98 -5.65 -0.07
CA HIS A 91 17.80 -5.91 -0.89
C HIS A 91 17.03 -7.13 -0.39
N ALA A 92 15.71 -7.13 -0.57
CA ALA A 92 14.84 -8.26 -0.23
C ALA A 92 15.05 -9.45 -1.18
N GLY A 93 14.59 -10.62 -0.76
CA GLY A 93 14.46 -11.79 -1.63
C GLY A 93 13.57 -11.51 -2.85
N LEU A 94 13.65 -12.38 -3.86
CA LEU A 94 12.97 -12.19 -5.15
C LEU A 94 11.44 -12.13 -4.99
N GLU A 95 10.89 -12.93 -4.08
CA GLU A 95 9.44 -12.98 -3.82
C GLU A 95 8.88 -11.62 -3.36
N ALA A 96 9.63 -10.91 -2.52
CA ALA A 96 9.22 -9.59 -2.05
C ALA A 96 9.29 -8.54 -3.15
N GLN A 97 10.37 -8.57 -3.94
CA GLN A 97 10.53 -7.69 -5.11
C GLN A 97 9.43 -7.92 -6.14
N ILE A 98 9.03 -9.21 -6.38
CA ILE A 98 7.92 -9.54 -7.28
C ILE A 98 6.59 -9.08 -6.69
N ALA A 99 6.37 -9.22 -5.39
CA ALA A 99 5.14 -8.77 -4.74
C ALA A 99 4.96 -7.25 -4.92
N ALA A 100 6.01 -6.46 -4.69
CA ALA A 100 5.96 -5.01 -4.86
C ALA A 100 5.65 -4.58 -6.31
N ILE A 101 6.36 -5.13 -7.29
CA ILE A 101 6.10 -4.76 -8.70
C ILE A 101 4.77 -5.30 -9.21
N ALA A 102 4.27 -6.42 -8.67
CA ALA A 102 2.95 -6.94 -9.01
C ALA A 102 1.84 -6.05 -8.45
N ASP A 103 2.03 -5.49 -7.27
CA ASP A 103 1.15 -4.48 -6.70
C ASP A 103 1.11 -3.21 -7.55
N ASP A 104 2.27 -2.66 -7.91
CA ASP A 104 2.38 -1.54 -8.85
C ASP A 104 1.61 -1.80 -10.16
N ILE A 105 1.77 -3.00 -10.75
CA ILE A 105 1.07 -3.39 -11.99
C ILE A 105 -0.45 -3.43 -11.75
N ALA A 106 -0.90 -4.02 -10.64
CA ALA A 106 -2.32 -4.10 -10.32
C ALA A 106 -2.91 -2.70 -10.09
N TYR A 107 -2.26 -1.90 -9.27
CA TYR A 107 -2.66 -0.55 -8.90
C TYR A 107 -2.82 0.35 -10.15
N ASP A 108 -1.78 0.47 -10.98
CA ASP A 108 -1.81 1.31 -12.18
C ASP A 108 -2.97 0.96 -13.12
N ASN A 109 -3.28 -0.33 -13.24
CA ASN A 109 -4.31 -0.80 -14.17
C ASN A 109 -5.72 -0.73 -13.59
N HIS A 110 -5.90 -0.99 -12.30
CA HIS A 110 -7.19 -0.85 -11.63
C HIS A 110 -7.57 0.61 -11.47
N ASP A 111 -6.63 1.48 -11.16
CA ASP A 111 -6.87 2.92 -11.07
C ASP A 111 -7.26 3.53 -12.42
N LEU A 112 -6.68 3.03 -13.52
CA LEU A 112 -7.13 3.41 -14.86
C LEU A 112 -8.61 3.04 -15.07
N ASP A 113 -9.03 1.80 -14.75
CA ASP A 113 -10.43 1.36 -14.86
C ASP A 113 -11.34 2.21 -13.98
N ASP A 114 -10.96 2.44 -12.74
CA ASP A 114 -11.73 3.21 -11.78
C ASP A 114 -11.83 4.69 -12.19
N GLY A 115 -10.77 5.29 -12.68
CA GLY A 115 -10.78 6.66 -13.20
C GLY A 115 -11.75 6.85 -14.38
N ILE A 116 -11.75 5.89 -15.32
CA ILE A 116 -12.70 5.88 -16.44
C ILE A 116 -14.14 5.67 -15.93
N ARG A 117 -14.37 4.73 -15.01
CA ARG A 117 -15.71 4.45 -14.45
C ARG A 117 -16.25 5.62 -13.65
N ALA A 118 -15.40 6.31 -12.90
CA ALA A 118 -15.75 7.49 -12.14
C ALA A 118 -15.95 8.74 -13.03
N GLY A 119 -15.61 8.66 -14.31
CA GLY A 119 -15.71 9.79 -15.25
C GLY A 119 -14.71 10.90 -14.98
N LEU A 120 -13.58 10.59 -14.35
CA LEU A 120 -12.49 11.54 -14.10
C LEU A 120 -11.74 11.87 -15.37
N PHE A 121 -11.64 10.92 -16.29
CA PHE A 121 -11.10 11.06 -17.63
C PHE A 121 -11.71 10.00 -18.56
N SER A 122 -11.62 10.25 -19.88
CA SER A 122 -12.09 9.34 -20.92
C SER A 122 -10.98 8.47 -21.49
N ILE A 123 -11.35 7.38 -22.19
CA ILE A 123 -10.40 6.54 -22.93
C ILE A 123 -9.68 7.33 -24.01
N GLU A 124 -10.35 8.30 -24.63
CA GLU A 124 -9.79 9.17 -25.64
C GLU A 124 -8.69 10.07 -25.09
N GLU A 125 -8.91 10.65 -23.90
CA GLU A 125 -7.91 11.49 -23.24
C GLU A 125 -6.67 10.70 -22.88
N ILE A 126 -6.81 9.55 -22.20
CA ILE A 126 -5.64 8.78 -21.77
C ILE A 126 -4.87 8.19 -22.98
N THR A 127 -5.55 7.74 -24.02
CA THR A 127 -4.87 7.23 -25.24
C THR A 127 -4.19 8.33 -26.04
N ALA A 128 -4.59 9.58 -25.91
CA ALA A 128 -3.91 10.71 -26.54
C ALA A 128 -2.60 11.10 -25.80
N GLU A 129 -2.53 10.88 -24.50
CA GLU A 129 -1.42 11.32 -23.67
C GLU A 129 -0.44 10.19 -23.28
N VAL A 130 -0.91 8.92 -23.25
CA VAL A 130 -0.12 7.76 -22.79
C VAL A 130 0.04 6.73 -23.92
N PRO A 131 1.20 6.71 -24.61
CA PRO A 131 1.44 5.81 -25.75
C PRO A 131 1.21 4.33 -25.45
N PHE A 132 1.67 3.85 -24.29
CA PHE A 132 1.46 2.46 -23.87
C PHE A 132 -0.03 2.07 -23.83
N VAL A 133 -0.88 2.95 -23.29
CA VAL A 133 -2.33 2.73 -23.27
C VAL A 133 -2.92 2.79 -24.68
N ALA A 134 -2.44 3.69 -25.52
CA ALA A 134 -2.87 3.79 -26.92
C ALA A 134 -2.57 2.51 -27.70
N ASP A 135 -1.37 1.95 -27.55
CA ASP A 135 -0.96 0.72 -28.23
C ASP A 135 -1.76 -0.50 -27.74
N CYS A 136 -2.00 -0.60 -26.44
CA CYS A 136 -2.86 -1.64 -25.87
C CYS A 136 -4.31 -1.49 -26.37
N TRP A 137 -4.83 -0.28 -26.39
CA TRP A 137 -6.18 0.00 -26.88
C TRP A 137 -6.35 -0.33 -28.37
N ALA A 138 -5.35 -0.02 -29.21
CA ALA A 138 -5.33 -0.40 -30.62
C ALA A 138 -5.36 -1.92 -30.80
N ALA A 139 -4.59 -2.68 -29.99
CA ALA A 139 -4.59 -4.13 -30.02
C ALA A 139 -5.96 -4.71 -29.63
N VAL A 140 -6.57 -4.20 -28.56
CA VAL A 140 -7.90 -4.62 -28.08
C VAL A 140 -8.97 -4.33 -29.13
N THR A 141 -9.03 -3.13 -29.69
CA THR A 141 -10.03 -2.75 -30.69
C THR A 141 -9.90 -3.56 -31.99
N LYS A 142 -8.66 -3.90 -32.35
CA LYS A 142 -8.38 -4.79 -33.50
C LYS A 142 -8.87 -6.22 -33.22
N SER A 143 -8.75 -6.71 -32.00
CA SER A 143 -9.20 -8.05 -31.62
C SER A 143 -10.73 -8.16 -31.52
N TRP A 144 -11.43 -7.04 -31.30
CA TRP A 144 -12.88 -6.98 -31.11
C TRP A 144 -13.57 -5.97 -32.04
N PRO A 145 -13.47 -6.15 -33.38
CA PRO A 145 -13.92 -5.12 -34.37
C PRO A 145 -15.43 -4.86 -34.37
N GLY A 146 -16.23 -5.79 -33.83
CA GLY A 146 -17.70 -5.69 -33.78
C GLY A 146 -18.27 -5.06 -32.54
N VAL A 147 -17.41 -4.70 -31.57
CA VAL A 147 -17.87 -4.18 -30.25
C VAL A 147 -17.84 -2.65 -30.26
N SER A 148 -19.02 -2.02 -30.43
CA SER A 148 -19.17 -0.56 -30.40
C SER A 148 -19.21 0.01 -28.97
N ALA A 149 -19.65 -0.77 -27.98
CA ALA A 149 -19.77 -0.35 -26.58
C ALA A 149 -18.38 -0.31 -25.91
N ARG A 150 -17.69 0.83 -25.97
CA ARG A 150 -16.32 1.02 -25.46
C ARG A 150 -16.15 0.56 -24.00
N ARG A 151 -17.15 0.78 -23.13
CA ARG A 151 -17.13 0.30 -21.74
C ARG A 151 -16.90 -1.22 -21.59
N ARG A 152 -17.24 -2.00 -22.63
CA ARG A 152 -17.01 -3.46 -22.64
C ARG A 152 -15.57 -3.82 -22.98
N LEU A 153 -14.84 -2.90 -23.60
CA LEU A 153 -13.46 -3.09 -24.00
C LEU A 153 -12.46 -2.64 -22.92
N VAL A 154 -12.89 -1.83 -21.93
CA VAL A 154 -12.00 -1.38 -20.85
C VAL A 154 -11.45 -2.56 -20.02
N PRO A 155 -12.23 -3.58 -19.62
CA PRO A 155 -11.67 -4.77 -18.95
C PRO A 155 -10.69 -5.57 -19.83
N GLU A 156 -10.86 -5.54 -21.18
CA GLU A 156 -9.90 -6.14 -22.10
C GLU A 156 -8.61 -5.31 -22.18
N LEU A 157 -8.71 -3.98 -22.12
CA LEU A 157 -7.55 -3.10 -22.03
C LEU A 157 -6.74 -3.39 -20.78
N VAL A 158 -7.39 -3.49 -19.62
CA VAL A 158 -6.74 -3.86 -18.36
C VAL A 158 -6.00 -5.20 -18.47
N ARG A 159 -6.65 -6.22 -19.06
CA ARG A 159 -6.02 -7.54 -19.29
C ARG A 159 -4.82 -7.48 -20.22
N GLU A 160 -4.93 -6.72 -21.31
CA GLU A 160 -3.84 -6.52 -22.28
C GLU A 160 -2.64 -5.84 -21.63
N GLN A 161 -2.88 -4.76 -20.88
CA GLN A 161 -1.82 -4.03 -20.18
C GLN A 161 -1.12 -4.90 -19.14
N ILE A 162 -1.89 -5.55 -18.23
CA ILE A 162 -1.33 -6.47 -17.25
C ILE A 162 -0.54 -7.58 -17.94
N GLY A 163 -1.08 -8.17 -19.01
CA GLY A 163 -0.40 -9.23 -19.77
C GLY A 163 0.94 -8.80 -20.34
N ARG A 164 1.03 -7.60 -20.90
CA ARG A 164 2.29 -7.02 -21.42
C ARG A 164 3.28 -6.73 -20.29
N MET A 165 2.83 -6.07 -19.21
CA MET A 165 3.67 -5.74 -18.08
C MET A 165 4.24 -7.00 -17.40
N VAL A 166 3.41 -8.02 -17.17
CA VAL A 166 3.86 -9.30 -16.58
C VAL A 166 4.83 -10.03 -17.50
N SER A 167 4.58 -10.04 -18.82
CA SER A 167 5.48 -10.70 -19.78
C SER A 167 6.85 -10.03 -19.82
N ASP A 168 6.89 -8.70 -19.84
CA ASP A 168 8.13 -7.91 -19.78
C ASP A 168 8.87 -8.11 -18.45
N LEU A 169 8.14 -8.06 -17.33
CA LEU A 169 8.68 -8.31 -15.99
C LEU A 169 9.38 -9.68 -15.91
N LEU A 170 8.72 -10.74 -16.40
CA LEU A 170 9.28 -12.09 -16.39
C LEU A 170 10.54 -12.19 -17.25
N ALA A 171 10.52 -11.61 -18.45
CA ALA A 171 11.66 -11.62 -19.37
C ALA A 171 12.85 -10.86 -18.78
N THR A 172 12.61 -9.64 -18.27
CA THR A 172 13.65 -8.78 -17.69
C THR A 172 14.23 -9.38 -16.42
N THR A 173 13.38 -9.91 -15.52
CA THR A 173 13.83 -10.55 -14.28
C THR A 173 14.72 -11.77 -14.57
N ARG A 174 14.32 -12.63 -15.51
CA ARG A 174 15.13 -13.79 -15.93
C ARG A 174 16.50 -13.37 -16.49
N SER A 175 16.53 -12.32 -17.32
CA SER A 175 17.78 -11.77 -17.85
C SER A 175 18.70 -11.30 -16.72
N ARG A 176 18.16 -10.52 -15.76
CA ARG A 176 18.93 -10.00 -14.63
C ARG A 176 19.43 -11.09 -13.68
N LEU A 177 18.65 -12.15 -13.46
CA LEU A 177 19.11 -13.32 -12.69
C LEU A 177 20.27 -14.03 -13.40
N ALA A 178 20.21 -14.17 -14.73
CA ALA A 178 21.28 -14.77 -15.53
C ALA A 178 22.55 -13.90 -15.53
N GLU A 179 22.42 -12.57 -15.59
CA GLU A 179 23.58 -11.62 -15.53
C GLU A 179 24.40 -11.77 -14.25
N ILE A 180 23.76 -12.08 -13.10
CA ILE A 180 24.43 -12.25 -11.81
C ILE A 180 24.74 -13.72 -11.50
N ASP A 181 24.43 -14.65 -12.40
CA ASP A 181 24.51 -16.12 -12.19
C ASP A 181 23.88 -16.56 -10.85
N ALA A 182 22.72 -16.01 -10.51
CA ALA A 182 22.05 -16.24 -9.23
C ALA A 182 21.76 -17.74 -9.02
N ARG A 183 22.21 -18.30 -7.91
CA ARG A 183 22.03 -19.70 -7.50
C ARG A 183 21.27 -19.83 -6.19
N SER A 184 21.13 -18.74 -5.47
CA SER A 184 20.51 -18.67 -4.14
C SER A 184 19.84 -17.32 -3.92
N VAL A 185 18.98 -17.26 -2.88
CA VAL A 185 18.40 -15.98 -2.43
C VAL A 185 19.48 -15.01 -1.92
N ALA A 186 20.59 -15.52 -1.41
CA ALA A 186 21.71 -14.70 -0.98
C ALA A 186 22.34 -13.93 -2.15
N ASP A 187 22.41 -14.52 -3.34
CA ASP A 187 22.93 -13.85 -4.54
C ASP A 187 22.01 -12.70 -4.96
N VAL A 188 20.67 -12.89 -4.83
CA VAL A 188 19.68 -11.84 -5.09
C VAL A 188 19.82 -10.68 -4.11
N ARG A 189 19.97 -10.97 -2.81
CA ARG A 189 20.18 -9.94 -1.77
C ARG A 189 21.48 -9.17 -1.97
N ALA A 190 22.54 -9.87 -2.37
CA ALA A 190 23.87 -9.29 -2.60
C ALA A 190 24.01 -8.54 -3.94
N ALA A 191 23.00 -8.59 -4.82
CA ALA A 191 23.08 -7.99 -6.15
C ALA A 191 23.24 -6.46 -6.15
N GLY A 192 23.00 -5.78 -5.02
CA GLY A 192 23.11 -4.32 -4.88
C GLY A 192 22.10 -3.53 -5.72
N ARG A 193 21.13 -4.21 -6.29
CA ARG A 193 20.06 -3.63 -7.12
C ARG A 193 18.81 -4.49 -7.09
N THR A 194 17.66 -3.90 -7.40
CA THR A 194 16.41 -4.63 -7.63
C THR A 194 16.56 -5.52 -8.86
N ILE A 195 16.20 -6.79 -8.72
CA ILE A 195 16.24 -7.80 -9.79
C ILE A 195 14.89 -7.89 -10.50
N ALA A 196 13.76 -7.98 -9.74
CA ALA A 196 12.43 -8.00 -10.32
C ALA A 196 12.00 -6.59 -10.72
N THR A 197 11.97 -6.32 -12.02
CA THR A 197 11.64 -5.00 -12.58
C THR A 197 11.21 -5.11 -14.04
N LEU A 198 10.50 -4.10 -14.52
CA LEU A 198 10.22 -3.91 -15.94
C LEU A 198 11.50 -3.52 -16.69
N SER A 199 11.49 -3.75 -18.01
CA SER A 199 12.56 -3.23 -18.89
C SER A 199 12.60 -1.70 -18.83
N PRO A 200 13.76 -1.07 -19.13
CA PRO A 200 13.86 0.39 -19.14
C PRO A 200 12.86 1.07 -20.09
N ALA A 201 12.56 0.43 -21.21
CA ALA A 201 11.59 0.94 -22.18
C ALA A 201 10.18 0.97 -21.56
N LEU A 202 9.70 -0.17 -21.06
CA LEU A 202 8.36 -0.26 -20.48
C LEU A 202 8.25 0.56 -19.18
N SER A 203 9.31 0.61 -18.36
CA SER A 203 9.34 1.48 -17.17
C SER A 203 9.12 2.95 -17.51
N SER A 204 9.66 3.42 -18.64
CA SER A 204 9.43 4.80 -19.10
C SER A 204 7.98 5.04 -19.51
N GLU A 205 7.38 4.07 -20.20
CA GLU A 205 5.98 4.13 -20.64
C GLU A 205 5.00 4.08 -19.45
N VAL A 206 5.26 3.19 -18.48
CA VAL A 206 4.47 3.06 -17.25
C VAL A 206 4.58 4.33 -16.40
N ARG A 207 5.73 4.99 -16.40
CA ARG A 207 5.89 6.29 -15.73
C ARG A 207 4.94 7.34 -16.32
N ALA A 208 4.78 7.38 -17.64
CA ALA A 208 3.82 8.29 -18.28
C ALA A 208 2.37 7.98 -17.84
N LEU A 209 2.02 6.70 -17.67
CA LEU A 209 0.72 6.30 -17.13
C LEU A 209 0.55 6.80 -15.67
N LYS A 210 1.54 6.56 -14.81
CA LYS A 210 1.52 7.03 -13.40
C LYS A 210 1.41 8.56 -13.31
N ASP A 211 2.12 9.29 -14.17
CA ASP A 211 2.05 10.76 -14.21
C ASP A 211 0.66 11.24 -14.63
N PHE A 212 0.05 10.60 -15.65
CA PHE A 212 -1.33 10.89 -16.07
C PHE A 212 -2.33 10.65 -14.93
N LEU A 213 -2.28 9.48 -14.28
CA LEU A 213 -3.17 9.14 -13.15
C LEU A 213 -3.00 10.12 -11.99
N ARG A 214 -1.76 10.54 -11.70
CA ARG A 214 -1.49 11.53 -10.65
C ARG A 214 -2.22 12.84 -10.92
N GLU A 215 -2.15 13.35 -12.15
CA GLU A 215 -2.76 14.64 -12.50
C GLU A 215 -4.27 14.54 -12.67
N ARG A 216 -4.76 13.47 -13.30
CA ARG A 216 -6.17 13.37 -13.69
C ARG A 216 -7.06 12.69 -12.67
N MET A 217 -6.49 11.86 -11.78
CA MET A 217 -7.22 11.12 -10.77
C MET A 217 -6.91 11.59 -9.36
N TYR A 218 -5.66 11.45 -8.87
CA TYR A 218 -5.37 11.73 -7.46
C TYR A 218 -5.45 13.20 -7.10
N ARG A 219 -5.16 14.10 -8.06
CA ARG A 219 -5.33 15.55 -7.90
C ARG A 219 -6.70 16.06 -8.34
N ALA A 220 -7.59 15.18 -8.78
CA ALA A 220 -8.94 15.58 -9.16
C ALA A 220 -9.66 16.26 -7.98
N PRO A 221 -10.37 17.38 -8.21
CA PRO A 221 -11.07 18.09 -7.14
C PRO A 221 -12.09 17.23 -6.40
N ALA A 222 -12.67 16.23 -7.06
CA ALA A 222 -13.61 15.29 -6.45
C ALA A 222 -12.93 14.39 -5.40
N VAL A 223 -11.68 13.95 -5.66
CA VAL A 223 -10.87 13.13 -4.76
C VAL A 223 -10.29 14.01 -3.64
N ALA A 224 -9.69 15.15 -4.00
CA ALA A 224 -9.09 16.08 -3.05
C ALA A 224 -10.06 16.56 -1.97
N ARG A 225 -11.35 16.75 -2.31
CA ARG A 225 -12.38 17.16 -1.32
C ARG A 225 -12.63 16.14 -0.20
N LEU A 226 -12.27 14.87 -0.40
CA LEU A 226 -12.46 13.83 0.60
C LEU A 226 -11.26 13.69 1.54
N ARG A 227 -10.10 14.18 1.12
CA ARG A 227 -8.84 14.03 1.86
C ARG A 227 -8.89 14.70 3.23
N ASP A 228 -9.08 16.02 3.28
CA ASP A 228 -9.10 16.77 4.55
C ASP A 228 -10.15 16.25 5.54
N PRO A 229 -11.41 15.95 5.11
CA PRO A 229 -12.39 15.31 5.99
C PRO A 229 -11.96 13.93 6.50
N SER A 230 -11.31 13.11 5.68
CA SER A 230 -10.81 11.78 6.09
C SER A 230 -9.70 11.91 7.13
N GLU A 231 -8.74 12.80 6.88
CA GLU A 231 -7.67 13.12 7.82
C GLU A 231 -8.23 13.61 9.17
N ALA A 232 -9.22 14.52 9.15
CA ALA A 232 -9.85 15.03 10.35
C ALA A 232 -10.54 13.95 11.20
N VAL A 233 -11.11 12.91 10.57
CA VAL A 233 -11.67 11.75 11.29
C VAL A 233 -10.58 11.01 12.06
N VAL A 234 -9.47 10.71 11.42
CA VAL A 234 -8.36 9.96 12.02
C VAL A 234 -7.70 10.77 13.15
N GLU A 235 -7.41 12.05 12.90
CA GLU A 235 -6.84 12.96 13.90
C GLU A 235 -7.75 13.11 15.13
N GLY A 236 -9.06 13.32 14.89
CA GLY A 236 -10.03 13.46 15.97
C GLY A 236 -10.20 12.19 16.80
N LEU A 237 -10.17 11.02 16.16
CA LEU A 237 -10.20 9.72 16.87
C LEU A 237 -8.95 9.53 17.71
N PHE A 238 -7.77 9.77 17.11
CA PHE A 238 -6.51 9.64 17.84
C PHE A 238 -6.50 10.58 19.07
N ALA A 239 -6.82 11.85 18.89
CA ALA A 239 -6.85 12.83 19.97
C ALA A 239 -7.82 12.41 21.09
N ALA A 240 -9.07 12.06 20.74
CA ALA A 240 -10.09 11.69 21.73
C ALA A 240 -9.75 10.44 22.55
N LEU A 241 -9.06 9.47 21.94
CA LEU A 241 -8.65 8.22 22.59
C LEU A 241 -7.33 8.35 23.33
N HIS A 242 -6.43 9.22 22.86
CA HIS A 242 -5.18 9.50 23.53
C HIS A 242 -5.38 10.36 24.80
N ASP A 243 -6.29 11.32 24.75
CA ASP A 243 -6.64 12.18 25.90
C ASP A 243 -7.39 11.39 26.98
N ASP A 244 -8.24 10.44 26.59
CA ASP A 244 -8.99 9.59 27.51
C ASP A 244 -8.97 8.13 27.04
N PRO A 245 -7.92 7.37 27.38
CA PRO A 245 -7.77 5.95 27.02
C PRO A 245 -8.86 5.03 27.59
N ALA A 246 -9.63 5.46 28.60
CA ALA A 246 -10.77 4.68 29.11
C ALA A 246 -11.90 4.56 28.08
N ARG A 247 -11.88 5.38 27.03
CA ARG A 247 -12.84 5.32 25.89
C ARG A 247 -12.48 4.25 24.86
N LEU A 248 -11.29 3.66 24.94
CA LEU A 248 -10.95 2.48 24.14
C LEU A 248 -11.87 1.31 24.49
N PRO A 249 -12.25 0.45 23.53
CA PRO A 249 -13.13 -0.69 23.84
C PRO A 249 -12.38 -1.85 24.49
N GLY A 250 -13.06 -2.50 25.46
CA GLY A 250 -12.66 -3.80 26.02
C GLY A 250 -11.20 -3.92 26.43
N ASP A 251 -10.52 -4.91 25.87
CA ASP A 251 -9.13 -5.23 26.21
C ASP A 251 -8.15 -4.13 25.83
N TRP A 252 -8.47 -3.29 24.83
CA TRP A 252 -7.62 -2.15 24.48
C TRP A 252 -7.52 -1.12 25.60
N ALA A 253 -8.62 -0.84 26.29
CA ALA A 253 -8.57 0.03 27.46
C ALA A 253 -7.83 -0.62 28.64
N ALA A 254 -8.08 -1.92 28.88
CA ALA A 254 -7.47 -2.64 29.99
C ALA A 254 -5.93 -2.78 29.87
N HIS A 255 -5.40 -2.83 28.65
CA HIS A 255 -3.98 -3.00 28.36
C HIS A 255 -3.29 -1.70 27.91
N CYS A 256 -3.98 -0.56 27.97
CA CYS A 256 -3.41 0.71 27.55
C CYS A 256 -2.27 1.13 28.51
N PRO A 257 -1.05 1.36 27.99
CA PRO A 257 0.05 1.82 28.83
C PRO A 257 -0.21 3.21 29.43
N ALA A 258 0.31 3.45 30.64
CA ALA A 258 0.18 4.74 31.31
C ALA A 258 1.15 5.80 30.74
N ASP A 259 2.33 5.36 30.32
CA ASP A 259 3.44 6.26 29.95
C ASP A 259 3.64 6.38 28.44
N GLU A 260 4.18 7.54 28.02
CA GLU A 260 4.62 7.78 26.65
C GLU A 260 6.02 7.19 26.40
N PRO A 261 6.34 6.78 25.17
CA PRO A 261 5.53 6.81 23.94
C PRO A 261 4.57 5.62 23.79
N ALA A 262 4.55 4.69 24.75
CA ALA A 262 3.82 3.43 24.62
C ALA A 262 2.30 3.65 24.51
N ARG A 263 1.75 4.62 25.25
CA ARG A 263 0.33 4.97 25.19
C ARG A 263 -0.08 5.48 23.81
N ALA A 264 0.63 6.45 23.26
CA ALA A 264 0.34 6.99 21.94
C ALA A 264 0.43 5.92 20.84
N ARG A 265 1.44 5.05 20.92
CA ARG A 265 1.61 3.92 19.98
C ARG A 265 0.48 2.90 20.07
N HIS A 266 0.03 2.58 21.29
CA HIS A 266 -1.11 1.70 21.51
C HIS A 266 -2.42 2.28 20.94
N VAL A 267 -2.67 3.57 21.13
CA VAL A 267 -3.81 4.28 20.52
C VAL A 267 -3.68 4.30 18.99
N GLY A 268 -2.48 4.56 18.47
CA GLY A 268 -2.20 4.50 17.03
C GLY A 268 -2.49 3.12 16.43
N ASP A 269 -2.03 2.05 17.07
CA ASP A 269 -2.33 0.66 16.66
C ASP A 269 -3.84 0.40 16.60
N PHE A 270 -4.60 0.87 17.60
CA PHE A 270 -6.05 0.71 17.62
C PHE A 270 -6.75 1.50 16.51
N VAL A 271 -6.36 2.76 16.30
CA VAL A 271 -6.95 3.60 15.24
C VAL A 271 -6.61 3.03 13.86
N ALA A 272 -5.36 2.61 13.65
CA ALA A 272 -4.93 2.03 12.38
C ALA A 272 -5.62 0.69 12.06
N GLY A 273 -5.99 -0.09 13.06
CA GLY A 273 -6.72 -1.35 12.90
C GLY A 273 -8.20 -1.21 12.54
N MET A 274 -8.74 0.01 12.41
CA MET A 274 -10.15 0.23 12.09
C MET A 274 -10.42 0.08 10.59
N THR A 275 -11.64 -0.34 10.25
CA THR A 275 -12.20 -0.12 8.91
C THR A 275 -12.73 1.32 8.81
N ASP A 276 -12.86 1.87 7.59
CA ASP A 276 -13.43 3.20 7.34
C ASP A 276 -14.80 3.37 8.03
N ARG A 277 -15.66 2.37 7.87
CA ARG A 277 -17.01 2.39 8.46
C ARG A 277 -16.98 2.40 9.98
N TYR A 278 -16.08 1.68 10.59
CA TYR A 278 -15.93 1.65 12.04
C TYR A 278 -15.37 2.97 12.55
N ALA A 279 -14.38 3.53 11.87
CA ALA A 279 -13.79 4.83 12.19
C ALA A 279 -14.87 5.94 12.15
N LEU A 280 -15.67 6.02 11.10
CA LEU A 280 -16.76 6.99 10.99
C LEU A 280 -17.78 6.84 12.14
N LYS A 281 -18.22 5.61 12.42
CA LYS A 281 -19.16 5.35 13.51
C LYS A 281 -18.59 5.74 14.87
N LEU A 282 -17.34 5.42 15.13
CA LEU A 282 -16.70 5.74 16.41
C LEU A 282 -16.45 7.25 16.53
N TYR A 283 -16.09 7.92 15.45
CA TYR A 283 -15.94 9.37 15.40
C TYR A 283 -17.25 10.08 15.78
N GLU A 284 -18.39 9.66 15.22
CA GLU A 284 -19.71 10.23 15.58
C GLU A 284 -20.03 10.05 17.06
N GLN A 285 -19.57 8.98 17.70
CA GLN A 285 -19.80 8.70 19.13
C GLN A 285 -18.88 9.51 20.05
N LEU A 286 -17.64 9.70 19.67
CA LEU A 286 -16.59 10.24 20.54
C LEU A 286 -16.34 11.74 20.32
N VAL A 287 -16.45 12.20 19.07
CA VAL A 287 -16.03 13.54 18.66
C VAL A 287 -17.21 14.41 18.24
N GLY A 288 -18.06 13.91 17.35
CA GLY A 288 -19.21 14.65 16.84
C GLY A 288 -19.62 14.22 15.43
N PRO A 289 -20.49 14.98 14.77
CA PRO A 289 -20.94 14.64 13.42
C PRO A 289 -19.76 14.44 12.45
N SER A 290 -19.82 13.37 11.65
CA SER A 290 -18.77 13.08 10.66
C SER A 290 -18.63 14.21 9.63
N PRO A 291 -17.41 14.66 9.34
CA PRO A 291 -17.16 15.63 8.28
C PRO A 291 -17.29 15.02 6.87
N LEU A 292 -17.28 13.68 6.77
CA LEU A 292 -17.49 12.95 5.52
C LEU A 292 -18.97 12.74 5.24
N PRO A 293 -19.39 12.73 3.96
CA PRO A 293 -20.75 12.36 3.60
C PRO A 293 -21.05 10.92 4.04
N ARG A 294 -22.29 10.65 4.40
CA ARG A 294 -22.71 9.25 4.72
C ARG A 294 -22.54 8.38 3.47
N ILE A 295 -21.76 7.32 3.60
CA ILE A 295 -21.53 6.29 2.58
C ILE A 295 -22.67 5.26 2.66
#